data_7579fd108eb900c9e6b4ad153b1c6834
#
_entry.id   7579fd108eb900c9e6b4ad153b1c6834
#
_cell.length_a   1.000
_cell.length_b   1.000
_cell.length_c   1.000
_cell.angle_alpha   90.00
_cell.angle_beta   90.00
_cell.angle_gamma   90.00
#
_symmetry.space_group_name_H-M   'P 1'
#
loop_
_entity.id
_entity.type
_entity.pdbx_description
1 polymer ?
#
loop_
_entity_poly.entity_id
_entity_poly.type
_entity_poly.pdbx_seq_one_letter_code
_entity_poly.pdbx_strand_id
1 'polypeptide(L)'
;MVGKKASGNREQRTRNWTFVLYEDSAPDNWIDILDEEHIEWVESPWHDKDVDANGQVKKKHKHIMVLFGGVKSYEQVKEVTDKVNAPVPQRCHNAKAMVRYMAHLDNPDKAQYSVSDIKAHGGVDIAELLRPSSSERYVIIRDIISYVKSTGVVEFQDLMDYAAAERFDDWFPLLCDNSAYVVNQYIKSQRHRFKKG
;
A
#
# COMPACT_ATOMS: atom_id res chain seq x y z
N MET A 1 -21.74 27.94 -28.20
CA MET A 1 -20.95 26.75 -27.83
C MET A 1 -20.99 26.61 -26.30
N VAL A 2 -21.77 25.63 -25.81
CA VAL A 2 -21.95 25.42 -24.37
C VAL A 2 -20.84 24.47 -23.92
N GLY A 3 -19.96 24.96 -23.04
CA GLY A 3 -18.87 24.19 -22.50
C GLY A 3 -19.39 22.96 -21.72
N LYS A 4 -18.95 21.77 -22.10
CA LYS A 4 -19.16 20.54 -21.31
C LYS A 4 -18.48 20.72 -19.95
N LYS A 5 -19.26 20.92 -18.91
CA LYS A 5 -18.80 20.86 -17.51
C LYS A 5 -18.25 19.46 -17.25
N ALA A 6 -17.05 19.39 -16.65
CA ALA A 6 -16.48 18.17 -16.08
C ALA A 6 -17.31 17.73 -14.86
N SER A 7 -18.46 17.06 -15.10
CA SER A 7 -19.41 16.68 -14.07
C SER A 7 -19.19 15.27 -13.49
N GLY A 8 -18.24 14.50 -14.04
CA GLY A 8 -18.13 13.06 -13.74
C GLY A 8 -17.60 12.70 -12.32
N ASN A 9 -17.01 13.64 -11.58
CA ASN A 9 -16.29 13.29 -10.33
C ASN A 9 -17.04 13.73 -9.06
N ARG A 10 -18.02 14.62 -9.16
CA ARG A 10 -18.72 15.21 -8.00
C ARG A 10 -19.89 14.38 -7.50
N GLU A 11 -20.58 13.64 -8.37
CA GLU A 11 -21.81 12.93 -8.01
C GLU A 11 -21.58 11.55 -7.35
N GLN A 12 -20.40 10.94 -7.50
CA GLN A 12 -20.13 9.63 -6.94
C GLN A 12 -19.53 9.72 -5.55
N ARG A 13 -20.22 9.08 -4.59
CA ARG A 13 -19.83 8.99 -3.19
C ARG A 13 -18.93 7.77 -2.95
N THR A 14 -17.91 7.91 -2.11
CA THR A 14 -17.04 6.80 -1.68
C THR A 14 -16.66 6.96 -0.20
N ARG A 15 -16.14 5.89 0.40
CA ARG A 15 -15.59 5.93 1.77
C ARG A 15 -14.15 6.41 1.79
N ASN A 16 -13.37 6.12 0.75
CA ASN A 16 -11.94 6.37 0.74
C ASN A 16 -11.62 7.50 -0.24
N TRP A 17 -10.89 8.48 0.26
CA TRP A 17 -10.45 9.63 -0.50
C TRP A 17 -8.98 9.87 -0.30
N THR A 18 -8.33 10.56 -1.24
CA THR A 18 -6.93 10.94 -1.15
C THR A 18 -6.76 12.38 -1.61
N PHE A 19 -5.76 13.04 -1.08
CA PHE A 19 -5.35 14.38 -1.51
C PHE A 19 -3.85 14.55 -1.30
N VAL A 20 -3.30 15.57 -1.94
CA VAL A 20 -1.90 15.97 -1.75
C VAL A 20 -1.87 17.12 -0.74
N LEU A 21 -0.92 17.06 0.17
CA LEU A 21 -0.64 18.13 1.13
C LEU A 21 0.75 18.67 0.85
N TYR A 22 0.86 19.96 0.55
CA TYR A 22 2.14 20.61 0.31
C TYR A 22 2.66 21.26 1.59
N GLU A 23 3.97 21.13 1.86
CA GLU A 23 4.62 21.65 3.06
C GLU A 23 4.46 23.19 3.17
N ASP A 24 4.58 23.87 2.04
CA ASP A 24 4.55 25.35 1.97
C ASP A 24 3.16 25.98 2.15
N SER A 25 2.09 25.18 2.09
CA SER A 25 0.71 25.67 2.22
C SER A 25 -0.06 25.07 3.38
N ALA A 26 0.41 23.96 3.93
CA ALA A 26 -0.22 23.33 5.08
C ALA A 26 -0.04 24.20 6.34
N PRO A 27 -1.07 24.34 7.20
CA PRO A 27 -0.89 24.94 8.50
C PRO A 27 0.03 24.10 9.39
N ASP A 28 0.77 24.71 10.31
CA ASP A 28 1.73 24.00 11.16
C ASP A 28 1.09 22.86 11.98
N ASN A 29 -0.18 23.02 12.34
CA ASN A 29 -0.96 22.04 13.12
C ASN A 29 -1.89 21.17 12.25
N TRP A 30 -1.56 20.93 10.98
CA TRP A 30 -2.41 20.19 10.05
C TRP A 30 -2.73 18.75 10.52
N ILE A 31 -1.84 18.13 11.30
CA ILE A 31 -2.07 16.79 11.89
C ILE A 31 -3.21 16.89 12.90
N ASP A 32 -3.15 17.85 13.83
CA ASP A 32 -4.16 18.04 14.86
C ASP A 32 -5.53 18.32 14.22
N ILE A 33 -5.54 19.14 13.15
CA ILE A 33 -6.77 19.43 12.39
C ILE A 33 -7.40 18.17 11.80
N LEU A 34 -6.60 17.25 11.25
CA LEU A 34 -7.12 16.00 10.70
C LEU A 34 -7.54 15.01 11.81
N ASP A 35 -6.83 14.97 12.93
CA ASP A 35 -7.19 14.12 14.08
C ASP A 35 -8.50 14.59 14.74
N GLU A 36 -8.75 15.90 14.78
CA GLU A 36 -10.03 16.49 15.27
C GLU A 36 -11.26 16.09 14.43
N GLU A 37 -11.06 15.67 13.18
CA GLU A 37 -12.15 15.12 12.36
C GLU A 37 -12.62 13.75 12.83
N HIS A 38 -11.89 13.08 13.73
CA HIS A 38 -12.19 11.75 14.26
C HIS A 38 -12.40 10.70 13.15
N ILE A 39 -11.58 10.77 12.12
CA ILE A 39 -11.56 9.83 10.99
C ILE A 39 -10.27 9.01 10.99
N GLU A 40 -10.34 7.84 10.38
CA GLU A 40 -9.16 7.05 10.07
C GLU A 40 -8.42 7.66 8.88
N TRP A 41 -7.10 7.84 8.99
CA TRP A 41 -6.31 8.40 7.90
C TRP A 41 -4.86 7.94 7.91
N VAL A 42 -4.19 8.06 6.76
CA VAL A 42 -2.81 7.62 6.53
C VAL A 42 -2.06 8.73 5.81
N GLU A 43 -0.82 8.99 6.24
CA GLU A 43 0.10 9.91 5.57
C GLU A 43 1.33 9.19 5.00
N SER A 44 1.76 9.59 3.82
CA SER A 44 3.05 9.17 3.27
C SER A 44 4.22 9.83 4.02
N PRO A 45 5.47 9.31 3.88
CA PRO A 45 6.65 10.16 4.09
C PRO A 45 6.55 11.44 3.25
N TRP A 46 7.39 12.43 3.57
CA TRP A 46 7.54 13.59 2.69
C TRP A 46 8.20 13.20 1.37
N HIS A 47 7.51 13.43 0.26
CA HIS A 47 8.04 13.26 -1.08
C HIS A 47 8.83 14.53 -1.45
N ASP A 48 10.10 14.52 -1.16
CA ASP A 48 11.05 15.62 -1.38
C ASP A 48 12.07 15.34 -2.51
N LYS A 49 12.07 14.10 -3.03
CA LYS A 49 12.98 13.63 -4.10
C LYS A 49 12.26 13.34 -5.42
N ASP A 50 10.93 13.51 -5.45
CA ASP A 50 10.15 13.25 -6.65
C ASP A 50 10.49 14.27 -7.74
N VAL A 51 10.59 13.78 -8.98
CA VAL A 51 10.80 14.62 -10.15
C VAL A 51 9.57 14.63 -11.07
N ASP A 52 9.41 15.71 -11.80
CA ASP A 52 8.40 15.81 -12.86
C ASP A 52 8.92 15.20 -14.19
N ALA A 53 8.10 15.28 -15.24
CA ALA A 53 8.45 14.79 -16.57
C ALA A 53 9.67 15.49 -17.21
N ASN A 54 10.05 16.67 -16.71
CA ASN A 54 11.21 17.45 -17.16
C ASN A 54 12.46 17.22 -16.29
N GLY A 55 12.38 16.33 -15.29
CA GLY A 55 13.46 16.06 -14.35
C GLY A 55 13.62 17.12 -13.24
N GLN A 56 12.67 18.05 -13.10
CA GLN A 56 12.69 19.03 -12.02
C GLN A 56 12.09 18.46 -10.76
N VAL A 57 12.72 18.75 -9.61
CA VAL A 57 12.20 18.32 -8.31
C VAL A 57 10.85 18.96 -8.07
N LYS A 58 9.85 18.12 -7.73
CA LYS A 58 8.51 18.57 -7.38
C LYS A 58 8.52 19.29 -6.04
N LYS A 59 7.52 20.14 -5.83
CA LYS A 59 7.25 20.69 -4.51
C LYS A 59 7.15 19.56 -3.48
N LYS A 60 7.77 19.75 -2.34
CA LYS A 60 7.70 18.82 -1.21
C LYS A 60 6.25 18.62 -0.78
N HIS A 61 5.82 17.38 -0.75
CA HIS A 61 4.41 17.04 -0.51
C HIS A 61 4.26 15.69 0.19
N LYS A 62 3.08 15.50 0.76
CA LYS A 62 2.60 14.21 1.25
C LYS A 62 1.37 13.77 0.46
N HIS A 63 1.18 12.47 0.37
CA HIS A 63 -0.09 11.88 0.02
C HIS A 63 -0.84 11.55 1.30
N ILE A 64 -2.06 12.05 1.41
CA ILE A 64 -2.96 11.76 2.52
C ILE A 64 -4.10 10.88 2.00
N MET A 65 -4.41 9.81 2.70
CA MET A 65 -5.59 8.99 2.45
C MET A 65 -6.50 9.04 3.67
N VAL A 66 -7.76 9.36 3.47
CA VAL A 66 -8.79 9.38 4.51
C VAL A 66 -9.80 8.26 4.28
N LEU A 67 -10.19 7.58 5.35
CA LEU A 67 -11.02 6.38 5.38
C LEU A 67 -12.24 6.67 6.26
N PHE A 68 -13.36 6.98 5.64
CA PHE A 68 -14.59 7.31 6.36
C PHE A 68 -15.39 6.03 6.68
N GLY A 69 -16.01 5.98 7.84
CA GLY A 69 -16.94 4.90 8.20
C GLY A 69 -18.16 4.80 7.28
N GLY A 70 -18.55 5.89 6.61
CA GLY A 70 -19.64 5.96 5.63
C GLY A 70 -19.21 6.66 4.34
N VAL A 71 -20.01 6.55 3.28
CA VAL A 71 -19.71 7.22 2.00
C VAL A 71 -19.84 8.73 2.12
N LYS A 72 -18.88 9.48 1.57
CA LYS A 72 -18.84 10.93 1.53
C LYS A 72 -18.92 11.46 0.09
N SER A 73 -19.53 12.62 -0.08
CA SER A 73 -19.50 13.34 -1.34
C SER A 73 -18.20 14.15 -1.48
N TYR A 74 -17.94 14.63 -2.68
CA TYR A 74 -16.81 15.52 -2.95
C TYR A 74 -16.82 16.75 -2.05
N GLU A 75 -17.98 17.40 -1.91
CA GLU A 75 -18.15 18.62 -1.13
C GLU A 75 -17.82 18.39 0.36
N GLN A 76 -18.29 17.28 0.92
CA GLN A 76 -18.00 16.92 2.32
C GLN A 76 -16.51 16.69 2.57
N VAL A 77 -15.79 16.09 1.62
CA VAL A 77 -14.34 15.89 1.75
C VAL A 77 -13.58 17.18 1.45
N LYS A 78 -14.11 18.02 0.55
CA LYS A 78 -13.53 19.33 0.27
C LYS A 78 -13.52 20.23 1.52
N GLU A 79 -14.55 20.17 2.35
CA GLU A 79 -14.59 20.88 3.64
C GLU A 79 -13.42 20.45 4.56
N VAL A 80 -13.06 19.16 4.57
CA VAL A 80 -11.91 18.66 5.34
C VAL A 80 -10.59 19.15 4.73
N THR A 81 -10.43 19.02 3.41
CA THR A 81 -9.18 19.45 2.75
C THR A 81 -8.95 20.94 2.79
N ASP A 82 -10.02 21.75 2.83
CA ASP A 82 -9.91 23.21 2.96
C ASP A 82 -9.33 23.64 4.32
N LYS A 83 -9.60 22.88 5.39
CA LYS A 83 -9.05 23.16 6.72
C LYS A 83 -7.53 23.04 6.79
N VAL A 84 -6.94 22.21 5.93
CA VAL A 84 -5.49 22.00 5.84
C VAL A 84 -4.87 22.64 4.59
N ASN A 85 -5.59 23.54 3.91
CA ASN A 85 -5.16 24.20 2.67
C ASN A 85 -4.71 23.23 1.57
N ALA A 86 -5.27 22.02 1.55
CA ALA A 86 -4.94 21.02 0.54
C ALA A 86 -5.74 21.26 -0.76
N PRO A 87 -5.19 20.87 -1.91
CA PRO A 87 -5.88 20.93 -3.20
C PRO A 87 -7.14 20.05 -3.25
N VAL A 88 -7.58 19.78 -4.47
CA VAL A 88 -8.79 19.00 -4.77
C VAL A 88 -8.65 17.56 -4.27
N PRO A 89 -9.57 17.06 -3.43
CA PRO A 89 -9.59 15.65 -3.05
C PRO A 89 -9.98 14.76 -4.23
N GLN A 90 -9.43 13.56 -4.25
CA GLN A 90 -9.69 12.55 -5.26
C GLN A 90 -10.22 11.28 -4.61
N ARG A 91 -11.06 10.54 -5.34
CA ARG A 91 -11.55 9.25 -4.85
C ARG A 91 -10.43 8.23 -4.82
N CYS A 92 -10.27 7.55 -3.71
CA CYS A 92 -9.37 6.41 -3.58
C CYS A 92 -10.15 5.12 -3.87
N HIS A 93 -9.93 4.52 -5.04
CA HIS A 93 -10.61 3.29 -5.43
C HIS A 93 -10.01 2.05 -4.79
N ASN A 94 -8.73 2.10 -4.41
CA ASN A 94 -8.00 0.98 -3.84
C ASN A 94 -7.03 1.50 -2.78
N ALA A 95 -7.40 1.31 -1.51
CA ALA A 95 -6.61 1.75 -0.36
C ALA A 95 -5.23 1.06 -0.32
N LYS A 96 -5.15 -0.25 -0.62
CA LYS A 96 -3.88 -0.98 -0.70
C LYS A 96 -2.95 -0.39 -1.76
N ALA A 97 -3.47 -0.16 -2.96
CA ALA A 97 -2.67 0.43 -4.04
C ALA A 97 -2.20 1.85 -3.67
N MET A 98 -3.02 2.61 -2.92
CA MET A 98 -2.64 3.95 -2.45
C MET A 98 -1.51 3.88 -1.40
N VAL A 99 -1.58 2.97 -0.43
CA VAL A 99 -0.50 2.78 0.55
C VAL A 99 0.81 2.35 -0.14
N ARG A 100 0.73 1.44 -1.10
CA ARG A 100 1.91 1.04 -1.91
C ARG A 100 2.49 2.22 -2.70
N TYR A 101 1.60 3.08 -3.25
CA TYR A 101 2.02 4.28 -3.96
C TYR A 101 2.68 5.32 -3.04
N MET A 102 2.28 5.41 -1.78
CA MET A 102 2.89 6.30 -0.78
C MET A 102 4.38 6.03 -0.55
N ALA A 103 4.84 4.80 -0.79
CA ALA A 103 6.25 4.41 -0.74
C ALA A 103 6.85 4.12 -2.13
N HIS A 104 6.08 4.32 -3.21
CA HIS A 104 6.43 4.03 -4.62
C HIS A 104 6.81 2.58 -4.89
N LEU A 105 6.32 1.62 -4.09
CA LEU A 105 6.68 0.19 -4.20
C LEU A 105 6.48 -0.41 -5.59
N ASP A 106 5.49 0.07 -6.33
CA ASP A 106 5.17 -0.41 -7.68
C ASP A 106 5.77 0.48 -8.79
N ASN A 107 6.59 1.47 -8.43
CA ASN A 107 7.19 2.43 -9.36
C ASN A 107 8.71 2.53 -9.15
N PRO A 108 9.49 1.53 -9.59
CA PRO A 108 10.94 1.47 -9.33
C PRO A 108 11.73 2.64 -9.93
N ASP A 109 11.19 3.30 -10.96
CA ASP A 109 11.81 4.47 -11.60
C ASP A 109 11.68 5.76 -10.78
N LYS A 110 10.86 5.75 -9.72
CA LYS A 110 10.68 6.88 -8.81
C LYS A 110 11.60 6.77 -7.59
N ALA A 111 11.78 7.88 -6.88
CA ALA A 111 12.41 7.86 -5.58
C ALA A 111 11.67 6.88 -4.65
N GLN A 112 12.40 5.96 -4.04
CA GLN A 112 11.82 4.97 -3.12
C GLN A 112 11.78 5.53 -1.71
N TYR A 113 10.68 5.26 -1.00
CA TYR A 113 10.49 5.64 0.41
C TYR A 113 10.22 4.38 1.24
N SER A 114 10.54 4.44 2.53
CA SER A 114 10.29 3.29 3.41
C SER A 114 8.82 3.19 3.79
N VAL A 115 8.29 1.98 3.76
CA VAL A 115 6.94 1.68 4.29
C VAL A 115 6.84 2.02 5.78
N SER A 116 7.95 1.87 6.54
CA SER A 116 8.00 2.22 7.97
C SER A 116 7.80 3.71 8.25
N ASP A 117 7.98 4.57 7.25
CA ASP A 117 7.79 6.02 7.36
C ASP A 117 6.34 6.46 7.04
N ILE A 118 5.50 5.53 6.57
CA ILE A 118 4.06 5.75 6.44
C ILE A 118 3.44 5.73 7.84
N LYS A 119 2.68 6.76 8.17
CA LYS A 119 2.03 6.86 9.49
C LYS A 119 0.53 6.67 9.37
N ALA A 120 -0.02 5.95 10.32
CA ALA A 120 -1.45 5.71 10.45
C ALA A 120 -2.03 6.44 11.67
N HIS A 121 -3.23 6.97 11.50
CA HIS A 121 -3.97 7.71 12.51
C HIS A 121 -5.38 7.15 12.63
N GLY A 122 -6.02 7.37 13.77
CA GLY A 122 -7.39 6.93 14.01
C GLY A 122 -7.60 5.40 14.07
N GLY A 123 -6.51 4.62 14.16
CA GLY A 123 -6.60 3.16 14.30
C GLY A 123 -6.41 2.35 13.01
N VAL A 124 -5.96 2.97 11.93
CA VAL A 124 -5.67 2.25 10.67
C VAL A 124 -4.53 1.25 10.87
N ASP A 125 -4.74 0.01 10.45
CA ASP A 125 -3.70 -1.02 10.36
C ASP A 125 -3.10 -1.07 8.95
N ILE A 126 -1.90 -0.50 8.80
CA ILE A 126 -1.17 -0.50 7.52
C ILE A 126 -0.77 -1.92 7.11
N ALA A 127 -0.41 -2.78 8.06
CA ALA A 127 -0.04 -4.16 7.76
C ALA A 127 -1.23 -4.93 7.18
N GLU A 128 -2.44 -4.72 7.72
CA GLU A 128 -3.67 -5.29 7.17
C GLU A 128 -3.97 -4.75 5.76
N LEU A 129 -3.81 -3.44 5.54
CA LEU A 129 -3.99 -2.83 4.20
C LEU A 129 -3.00 -3.40 3.17
N LEU A 130 -1.79 -3.74 3.56
CA LEU A 130 -0.77 -4.31 2.67
C LEU A 130 -0.85 -5.83 2.53
N ARG A 131 -1.65 -6.51 3.35
CA ARG A 131 -1.80 -7.97 3.31
C ARG A 131 -2.17 -8.44 1.90
N PRO A 132 -1.48 -9.47 1.36
CA PRO A 132 -1.79 -10.00 0.04
C PRO A 132 -3.23 -10.51 -0.06
N SER A 133 -3.92 -10.15 -1.13
CA SER A 133 -5.22 -10.75 -1.49
C SER A 133 -5.09 -12.26 -1.75
N SER A 134 -6.18 -12.99 -1.76
CA SER A 134 -6.15 -14.43 -2.03
C SER A 134 -5.49 -14.76 -3.39
N SER A 135 -5.73 -13.97 -4.42
CA SER A 135 -5.12 -14.14 -5.74
C SER A 135 -3.61 -13.89 -5.72
N GLU A 136 -3.16 -12.84 -5.05
CA GLU A 136 -1.73 -12.56 -4.87
C GLU A 136 -1.03 -13.67 -4.08
N ARG A 137 -1.67 -14.18 -3.02
CA ARG A 137 -1.17 -15.31 -2.25
C ARG A 137 -0.96 -16.56 -3.10
N TYR A 138 -1.87 -16.89 -4.00
CA TYR A 138 -1.71 -18.03 -4.91
C TYR A 138 -0.53 -17.86 -5.86
N VAL A 139 -0.29 -16.64 -6.33
CA VAL A 139 0.90 -16.33 -7.15
C VAL A 139 2.17 -16.55 -6.33
N ILE A 140 2.23 -16.03 -5.10
CA ILE A 140 3.38 -16.19 -4.21
C ILE A 140 3.62 -17.68 -3.88
N ILE A 141 2.56 -18.45 -3.56
CA ILE A 141 2.69 -19.90 -3.29
C ILE A 141 3.23 -20.63 -4.51
N ARG A 142 2.78 -20.31 -5.72
CA ARG A 142 3.30 -20.90 -6.96
C ARG A 142 4.78 -20.58 -7.15
N ASP A 143 5.19 -19.37 -6.81
CA ASP A 143 6.59 -18.93 -6.87
C ASP A 143 7.47 -19.71 -5.90
N ILE A 144 7.02 -19.87 -4.66
CA ILE A 144 7.65 -20.71 -3.64
C ILE A 144 7.80 -22.16 -4.12
N ILE A 145 6.72 -22.74 -4.65
CA ILE A 145 6.74 -24.11 -5.19
C ILE A 145 7.74 -24.24 -6.34
N SER A 146 7.81 -23.27 -7.22
CA SER A 146 8.75 -23.24 -8.34
C SER A 146 10.20 -23.19 -7.84
N TYR A 147 10.49 -22.40 -6.84
CA TYR A 147 11.79 -22.32 -6.19
C TYR A 147 12.17 -23.66 -5.53
N VAL A 148 11.30 -24.22 -4.68
CA VAL A 148 11.52 -25.54 -4.04
C VAL A 148 11.81 -26.62 -5.07
N LYS A 149 11.10 -26.60 -6.21
CA LYS A 149 11.31 -27.57 -7.30
C LYS A 149 12.65 -27.39 -8.00
N SER A 150 13.05 -26.15 -8.30
CA SER A 150 14.26 -25.84 -9.06
C SER A 150 15.54 -26.00 -8.23
N THR A 151 15.48 -25.70 -6.94
CA THR A 151 16.63 -25.78 -6.02
C THR A 151 16.77 -27.13 -5.33
N GLY A 152 15.72 -27.97 -5.37
CA GLY A 152 15.72 -29.26 -4.70
C GLY A 152 15.64 -29.20 -3.17
N VAL A 153 15.15 -28.09 -2.61
CA VAL A 153 14.94 -27.95 -1.16
C VAL A 153 14.07 -29.10 -0.63
N VAL A 154 14.55 -29.79 0.39
CA VAL A 154 13.91 -30.98 1.00
C VAL A 154 13.51 -30.78 2.45
N GLU A 155 13.97 -29.69 3.09
CA GLU A 155 13.61 -29.31 4.45
C GLU A 155 12.88 -27.96 4.47
N PHE A 156 11.79 -27.89 5.26
CA PHE A 156 11.04 -26.66 5.40
C PHE A 156 11.84 -25.56 6.10
N GLN A 157 12.77 -25.95 6.99
CA GLN A 157 13.67 -25.01 7.66
C GLN A 157 14.52 -24.24 6.63
N ASP A 158 15.13 -24.93 5.66
CA ASP A 158 15.98 -24.28 4.65
C ASP A 158 15.20 -23.24 3.84
N LEU A 159 13.93 -23.53 3.55
CA LEU A 159 13.03 -22.57 2.89
C LEU A 159 12.73 -21.36 3.79
N MET A 160 12.48 -21.59 5.08
CA MET A 160 12.21 -20.52 6.03
C MET A 160 13.42 -19.60 6.22
N ASP A 161 14.62 -20.18 6.33
CA ASP A 161 15.87 -19.44 6.44
C ASP A 161 16.12 -18.57 5.20
N TYR A 162 15.91 -19.14 4.01
CA TYR A 162 15.99 -18.39 2.75
C TYR A 162 14.94 -17.27 2.68
N ALA A 163 13.69 -17.58 3.02
CA ALA A 163 12.61 -16.58 2.99
C ALA A 163 12.86 -15.42 3.97
N ALA A 164 13.39 -15.70 5.14
CA ALA A 164 13.75 -14.69 6.13
C ALA A 164 14.90 -13.78 5.66
N ALA A 165 15.87 -14.32 4.92
CA ALA A 165 17.02 -13.58 4.44
C ALA A 165 16.75 -12.80 3.13
N GLU A 166 16.06 -13.41 2.16
CA GLU A 166 16.01 -12.94 0.78
C GLU A 166 14.60 -12.53 0.31
N ARG A 167 13.56 -12.99 1.02
CA ARG A 167 12.16 -12.80 0.63
C ARG A 167 11.29 -12.41 1.84
N PHE A 168 11.82 -11.50 2.68
CA PHE A 168 11.21 -11.10 3.95
C PHE A 168 9.85 -10.40 3.76
N ASP A 169 9.67 -9.63 2.69
CA ASP A 169 8.48 -8.81 2.49
C ASP A 169 7.29 -9.58 1.86
N ASP A 170 7.54 -10.73 1.24
CA ASP A 170 6.49 -11.47 0.53
C ASP A 170 6.35 -12.95 0.95
N TRP A 171 7.43 -13.74 0.91
CA TRP A 171 7.36 -15.16 1.25
C TRP A 171 7.29 -15.40 2.74
N PHE A 172 8.14 -14.72 3.51
CA PHE A 172 8.29 -14.99 4.93
C PHE A 172 6.98 -14.79 5.71
N PRO A 173 6.25 -13.66 5.58
CA PRO A 173 4.96 -13.48 6.26
C PRO A 173 3.93 -14.53 5.83
N LEU A 174 3.90 -14.87 4.52
CA LEU A 174 2.97 -15.86 4.00
C LEU A 174 3.22 -17.26 4.56
N LEU A 175 4.48 -17.63 4.74
CA LEU A 175 4.88 -18.91 5.33
C LEU A 175 4.63 -18.94 6.84
N CYS A 176 4.75 -17.82 7.54
CA CYS A 176 4.44 -17.74 8.98
C CYS A 176 2.94 -17.85 9.27
N ASP A 177 2.08 -17.29 8.40
CA ASP A 177 0.63 -17.27 8.62
C ASP A 177 -0.06 -18.60 8.27
N ASN A 178 -0.59 -18.70 7.05
CA ASN A 178 -1.53 -19.75 6.67
C ASN A 178 -1.02 -20.75 5.63
N SER A 179 0.16 -20.50 5.04
CA SER A 179 0.65 -21.27 3.89
C SER A 179 1.71 -22.31 4.24
N ALA A 180 2.24 -22.27 5.46
CA ALA A 180 3.23 -23.24 5.95
C ALA A 180 2.80 -24.68 5.73
N TYR A 181 1.54 -25.02 6.04
CA TYR A 181 1.06 -26.38 5.88
C TYR A 181 1.13 -26.88 4.44
N VAL A 182 0.59 -26.12 3.49
CA VAL A 182 0.56 -26.51 2.06
C VAL A 182 1.96 -26.66 1.50
N VAL A 183 2.83 -25.69 1.79
CA VAL A 183 4.21 -25.70 1.29
C VAL A 183 5.03 -26.83 1.93
N ASN A 184 4.88 -27.06 3.23
CA ASN A 184 5.55 -28.15 3.92
C ASN A 184 5.11 -29.53 3.41
N GLN A 185 3.81 -29.71 3.11
CA GLN A 185 3.32 -30.96 2.49
C GLN A 185 3.91 -31.16 1.09
N TYR A 186 4.08 -30.08 0.32
CA TYR A 186 4.74 -30.16 -0.97
C TYR A 186 6.20 -30.61 -0.84
N ILE A 187 6.97 -30.02 0.06
CA ILE A 187 8.37 -30.37 0.34
C ILE A 187 8.48 -31.86 0.77
N LYS A 188 7.62 -32.29 1.71
CA LYS A 188 7.57 -33.70 2.15
C LYS A 188 7.28 -34.64 0.99
N SER A 189 6.35 -34.31 0.12
CA SER A 189 6.01 -35.10 -1.07
C SER A 189 7.18 -35.17 -2.04
N GLN A 190 7.90 -34.06 -2.27
CA GLN A 190 9.10 -34.02 -3.11
C GLN A 190 10.22 -34.92 -2.53
N ARG A 191 10.49 -34.85 -1.23
CA ARG A 191 11.46 -35.69 -0.53
C ARG A 191 11.18 -37.19 -0.73
N HIS A 192 9.92 -37.62 -0.68
CA HIS A 192 9.53 -39.00 -0.92
C HIS A 192 9.79 -39.45 -2.36
N ARG A 193 9.68 -38.55 -3.34
CA ARG A 193 10.02 -38.85 -4.73
C ARG A 193 11.50 -39.16 -4.90
N PHE A 194 12.38 -38.34 -4.32
CA PHE A 194 13.83 -38.51 -4.41
C PHE A 194 14.33 -39.80 -3.71
N LYS A 195 13.59 -40.33 -2.72
CA LYS A 195 13.97 -41.59 -2.05
C LYS A 195 13.55 -42.82 -2.80
N LYS A 196 12.72 -42.74 -3.83
CA LYS A 196 12.22 -43.87 -4.63
C LYS A 196 12.89 -44.00 -6.00
N GLY A 197 13.73 -43.10 -6.40
CA GLY A 197 14.58 -43.15 -7.59
C GLY A 197 16.02 -43.37 -7.22
#